data_97c1595e1091bfbdf24c454327469f3f
#
_entry.id   97c1595e1091bfbdf24c454327469f3f
#
_cell.length_a   1.000
_cell.length_b   1.000
_cell.length_c   1.000
_cell.angle_alpha   90.00
_cell.angle_beta   90.00
_cell.angle_gamma   90.00
#
_symmetry.space_group_name_H-M   'P 1'
#
loop_
_entity.id
_entity.type
_entity.pdbx_description
1 polymer ?
#
loop_
_entity_poly.entity_id
_entity_poly.type
_entity_poly.pdbx_seq_one_letter_code
_entity_poly.pdbx_strand_id
1 'polypeptide(L)'
;MPDAPLLRVSFNVRGMPAPGGSKRAIRTRSGKIVLIDACKRNKGWRTLVAVAAREALDGAGVLQPPLALYIEFRMPRPKSHYGSDGRVKPGAPWVPTVRPDATKLLRSTEDALTGIVWSDDAQIVEQYVCKAYASDGATGARVTVFTVQSKNAIDQDEEARQAFYADTPSFDQSDEVDRAELARRKSARKHSAARS
;
A
#
# COMPACT_ATOMS: atom_id res chain seq x y z
N MET A 1 -10.38 -32.63 -11.28
CA MET A 1 -10.99 -31.99 -10.09
C MET A 1 -11.51 -30.66 -10.57
N PRO A 2 -12.81 -30.32 -10.36
CA PRO A 2 -13.25 -28.97 -10.65
C PRO A 2 -12.45 -27.97 -9.82
N ASP A 3 -11.98 -26.90 -10.45
CA ASP A 3 -11.24 -25.84 -9.75
C ASP A 3 -12.13 -25.30 -8.62
N ALA A 4 -11.63 -25.36 -7.39
CA ALA A 4 -12.31 -24.74 -6.28
C ALA A 4 -12.44 -23.23 -6.54
N PRO A 5 -13.52 -22.56 -6.12
CA PRO A 5 -13.70 -21.13 -6.39
C PRO A 5 -12.54 -20.33 -5.78
N LEU A 6 -12.06 -19.36 -6.54
CA LEU A 6 -11.03 -18.43 -6.09
C LEU A 6 -11.63 -17.58 -4.95
N LEU A 7 -11.27 -17.92 -3.71
CA LEU A 7 -11.70 -17.13 -2.56
C LEU A 7 -10.88 -15.86 -2.51
N ARG A 8 -11.54 -14.71 -2.63
CA ARG A 8 -10.92 -13.38 -2.59
C ARG A 8 -11.56 -12.55 -1.50
N VAL A 9 -10.72 -11.95 -0.67
CA VAL A 9 -11.13 -10.94 0.31
C VAL A 9 -10.40 -9.64 -0.01
N SER A 10 -11.16 -8.56 -0.20
CA SER A 10 -10.60 -7.23 -0.50
C SER A 10 -11.25 -6.18 0.39
N PHE A 11 -10.42 -5.30 0.99
CA PHE A 11 -10.91 -4.25 1.87
C PHE A 11 -9.99 -3.03 1.88
N ASN A 12 -10.55 -1.89 2.30
CA ASN A 12 -9.80 -0.66 2.49
C ASN A 12 -9.67 -0.35 3.98
N VAL A 13 -8.45 -0.02 4.39
CA VAL A 13 -8.14 0.46 5.74
C VAL A 13 -7.95 1.96 5.69
N ARG A 14 -8.76 2.74 6.39
CA ARG A 14 -8.59 4.18 6.51
C ARG A 14 -7.73 4.53 7.71
N GLY A 15 -6.77 5.43 7.54
CA GLY A 15 -5.87 5.90 8.59
C GLY A 15 -4.43 6.00 8.12
N MET A 16 -3.53 6.43 8.99
CA MET A 16 -2.11 6.58 8.65
C MET A 16 -1.39 5.23 8.77
N PRO A 17 -0.90 4.63 7.67
CA PRO A 17 -0.11 3.41 7.74
C PRO A 17 1.11 3.59 8.64
N ALA A 18 1.36 2.62 9.52
CA ALA A 18 2.43 2.71 10.50
C ALA A 18 3.34 1.48 10.45
N PRO A 19 4.68 1.69 10.45
CA PRO A 19 5.64 0.60 10.33
C PRO A 19 5.72 -0.24 11.61
N GLY A 20 5.94 -1.55 11.45
CA GLY A 20 6.22 -2.51 12.51
C GLY A 20 7.66 -3.01 12.51
N GLY A 21 7.97 -3.91 13.45
CA GLY A 21 9.23 -4.66 13.51
C GLY A 21 10.45 -3.93 14.07
N SER A 22 10.45 -2.61 14.12
CA SER A 22 11.52 -1.85 14.78
C SER A 22 11.23 -1.75 16.28
N LYS A 23 12.16 -2.24 17.11
CA LYS A 23 12.09 -2.16 18.57
C LYS A 23 13.11 -1.14 19.10
N ARG A 24 12.80 -0.52 20.24
CA ARG A 24 13.76 0.27 21.02
C ARG A 24 13.77 -0.23 22.46
N ALA A 25 14.96 -0.31 23.04
CA ALA A 25 15.12 -0.61 24.45
C ALA A 25 14.79 0.64 25.28
N ILE A 26 13.98 0.47 26.31
CA ILE A 26 13.78 1.47 27.35
C ILE A 26 14.09 0.86 28.71
N ARG A 27 14.69 1.65 29.60
CA ARG A 27 14.89 1.26 30.98
C ARG A 27 13.70 1.75 31.81
N THR A 28 13.03 0.84 32.50
CA THR A 28 11.93 1.18 33.41
C THR A 28 12.46 1.82 34.68
N ARG A 29 11.59 2.42 35.52
CA ARG A 29 11.96 2.95 36.84
C ARG A 29 12.59 1.89 37.76
N SER A 30 12.19 0.62 37.61
CA SER A 30 12.76 -0.52 38.35
C SER A 30 14.10 -1.01 37.81
N GLY A 31 14.68 -0.32 36.79
CA GLY A 31 15.96 -0.69 36.19
C GLY A 31 15.86 -1.78 35.11
N LYS A 32 14.71 -2.41 34.90
CA LYS A 32 14.50 -3.46 33.91
C LYS A 32 14.51 -2.87 32.48
N ILE A 33 15.20 -3.54 31.55
CA ILE A 33 15.18 -3.20 30.12
C ILE A 33 13.96 -3.88 29.47
N VAL A 34 13.14 -3.09 28.79
CA VAL A 34 11.97 -3.55 28.06
C VAL A 34 12.08 -3.10 26.60
N LEU A 35 11.80 -4.00 25.68
CA LEU A 35 11.72 -3.68 24.24
C LEU A 35 10.30 -3.23 23.90
N ILE A 36 10.17 -2.03 23.37
CA ILE A 36 8.90 -1.48 22.91
C ILE A 36 8.96 -1.15 21.41
N ASP A 37 7.80 -1.09 20.75
CA ASP A 37 7.75 -0.65 19.37
C ASP A 37 8.29 0.76 19.21
N ALA A 38 9.17 0.96 18.25
CA ALA A 38 9.75 2.28 17.97
C ALA A 38 8.69 3.26 17.44
N CYS A 39 7.69 2.75 16.69
CA CYS A 39 6.58 3.54 16.18
C CYS A 39 5.36 3.47 17.11
N LYS A 40 5.07 4.56 17.80
CA LYS A 40 3.91 4.65 18.70
C LYS A 40 2.55 4.41 18.00
N ARG A 41 2.44 4.72 16.70
CA ARG A 41 1.22 4.55 15.92
C ARG A 41 0.98 3.12 15.46
N ASN A 42 1.97 2.22 15.58
CA ASN A 42 1.88 0.85 15.11
C ASN A 42 0.65 0.11 15.67
N LYS A 43 0.43 0.22 16.99
CA LYS A 43 -0.73 -0.42 17.66
C LYS A 43 -2.06 0.05 17.06
N GLY A 44 -2.23 1.37 16.87
CA GLY A 44 -3.46 1.93 16.28
C GLY A 44 -3.67 1.47 14.84
N TRP A 45 -2.62 1.45 14.03
CA TRP A 45 -2.68 0.95 12.66
C TRP A 45 -3.13 -0.51 12.63
N ARG A 46 -2.51 -1.39 13.42
CA ARG A 46 -2.89 -2.82 13.51
C ARG A 46 -4.34 -3.02 13.91
N THR A 47 -4.85 -2.19 14.83
CA THR A 47 -6.26 -2.23 15.22
C THR A 47 -7.17 -1.89 14.05
N LEU A 48 -6.87 -0.85 13.28
CA LEU A 48 -7.66 -0.46 12.09
C LEU A 48 -7.66 -1.56 11.02
N VAL A 49 -6.51 -2.16 10.76
CA VAL A 49 -6.37 -3.29 9.83
C VAL A 49 -7.22 -4.48 10.28
N ALA A 50 -7.10 -4.86 11.56
CA ALA A 50 -7.85 -5.98 12.13
C ALA A 50 -9.37 -5.80 12.09
N VAL A 51 -9.86 -4.57 12.32
CA VAL A 51 -11.28 -4.24 12.23
C VAL A 51 -11.76 -4.38 10.78
N ALA A 52 -11.08 -3.71 9.84
CA ALA A 52 -11.47 -3.75 8.43
C ALA A 52 -11.44 -5.17 7.85
N ALA A 53 -10.47 -6.00 8.28
CA ALA A 53 -10.39 -7.39 7.84
C ALA A 53 -11.56 -8.24 8.37
N ARG A 54 -11.94 -8.08 9.65
CA ARG A 54 -13.09 -8.82 10.22
C ARG A 54 -14.40 -8.42 9.55
N GLU A 55 -14.59 -7.14 9.29
CA GLU A 55 -15.77 -6.64 8.57
C GLU A 55 -15.84 -7.23 7.15
N ALA A 56 -14.71 -7.31 6.44
CA ALA A 56 -14.66 -7.84 5.09
C ALA A 56 -14.86 -9.37 5.03
N LEU A 57 -14.48 -10.10 6.09
CA LEU A 57 -14.70 -11.54 6.18
C LEU A 57 -16.14 -11.90 6.48
N ASP A 58 -16.92 -11.01 7.09
CA ASP A 58 -18.35 -11.18 7.41
C ASP A 58 -18.68 -12.56 8.04
N GLY A 59 -17.87 -12.97 9.01
CA GLY A 59 -18.01 -14.26 9.69
C GLY A 59 -17.44 -15.47 8.94
N ALA A 60 -16.88 -15.30 7.73
CA ALA A 60 -16.10 -16.34 7.10
C ALA A 60 -14.86 -16.67 7.95
N GLY A 61 -14.50 -17.94 8.01
CA GLY A 61 -13.30 -18.40 8.69
C GLY A 61 -12.03 -17.93 7.98
N VAL A 62 -10.86 -18.30 8.53
CA VAL A 62 -9.57 -18.03 7.91
C VAL A 62 -9.46 -18.69 6.54
N LEU A 63 -8.82 -18.00 5.60
CA LEU A 63 -8.56 -18.55 4.26
C LEU A 63 -7.55 -19.70 4.34
N GLN A 64 -7.74 -20.69 3.46
CA GLN A 64 -6.85 -21.84 3.37
C GLN A 64 -5.69 -21.57 2.39
N PRO A 65 -4.45 -22.06 2.69
CA PRO A 65 -3.28 -21.88 1.84
C PRO A 65 -3.35 -22.68 0.53
N PRO A 66 -2.50 -22.34 -0.46
CA PRO A 66 -1.59 -21.20 -0.49
C PRO A 66 -2.30 -19.88 -0.77
N LEU A 67 -1.76 -18.77 -0.28
CA LEU A 67 -2.36 -17.44 -0.38
C LEU A 67 -1.42 -16.44 -1.09
N ALA A 68 -2.01 -15.49 -1.80
CA ALA A 68 -1.35 -14.30 -2.30
C ALA A 68 -1.88 -13.04 -1.60
N LEU A 69 -0.99 -12.10 -1.30
CA LEU A 69 -1.27 -10.87 -0.57
C LEU A 69 -0.85 -9.65 -1.39
N TYR A 70 -1.81 -8.79 -1.73
CA TYR A 70 -1.56 -7.55 -2.45
C TYR A 70 -1.93 -6.36 -1.57
N ILE A 71 -0.99 -5.42 -1.41
CA ILE A 71 -1.20 -4.24 -0.58
C ILE A 71 -0.69 -2.99 -1.30
N GLU A 72 -1.56 -1.98 -1.41
CA GLU A 72 -1.22 -0.62 -1.78
C GLU A 72 -1.33 0.28 -0.54
N PHE A 73 -0.21 0.85 -0.10
CA PHE A 73 -0.20 1.84 0.97
C PHE A 73 -0.36 3.26 0.41
N ARG A 74 -1.44 3.94 0.79
CA ARG A 74 -1.74 5.33 0.41
C ARG A 74 -1.19 6.30 1.45
N MET A 75 -0.09 6.94 1.09
CA MET A 75 0.66 7.85 1.95
C MET A 75 0.25 9.31 1.73
N PRO A 76 0.35 10.18 2.75
CA PRO A 76 0.07 11.59 2.56
C PRO A 76 1.13 12.23 1.67
N ARG A 77 0.70 13.03 0.70
CA ARG A 77 1.62 13.83 -0.12
C ARG A 77 2.10 15.04 0.70
N PRO A 78 3.41 15.30 0.81
CA PRO A 78 3.94 16.45 1.53
C PRO A 78 3.41 17.78 0.97
N LYS A 79 3.13 18.74 1.86
CA LYS A 79 2.69 20.08 1.47
C LYS A 79 3.68 20.78 0.53
N SER A 80 4.96 20.51 0.67
CA SER A 80 6.03 21.05 -0.20
C SER A 80 5.93 20.63 -1.67
N HIS A 81 5.18 19.55 -1.95
CA HIS A 81 4.92 19.07 -3.31
C HIS A 81 3.84 19.85 -4.04
N TYR A 82 3.11 20.74 -3.35
CA TYR A 82 2.07 21.57 -3.94
C TYR A 82 2.57 22.99 -4.20
N GLY A 83 2.07 23.60 -5.26
CA GLY A 83 2.22 25.03 -5.53
C GLY A 83 1.27 25.86 -4.68
N SER A 84 1.38 27.20 -4.80
CA SER A 84 0.46 28.14 -4.17
C SER A 84 -0.97 28.03 -4.70
N ASP A 85 -1.13 27.47 -5.89
CA ASP A 85 -2.39 27.18 -6.57
C ASP A 85 -3.04 25.84 -6.12
N GLY A 86 -2.41 25.13 -5.17
CA GLY A 86 -2.87 23.84 -4.68
C GLY A 86 -2.59 22.65 -5.61
N ARG A 87 -1.97 22.87 -6.77
CA ARG A 87 -1.61 21.82 -7.72
C ARG A 87 -0.28 21.19 -7.38
N VAL A 88 -0.10 19.90 -7.76
CA VAL A 88 1.18 19.23 -7.60
C VAL A 88 2.21 19.88 -8.52
N LYS A 89 3.36 20.25 -7.95
CA LYS A 89 4.44 20.92 -8.69
C LYS A 89 5.00 19.99 -9.77
N PRO A 90 5.30 20.52 -10.97
CA PRO A 90 6.09 19.81 -11.95
C PRO A 90 7.44 19.40 -11.35
N GLY A 91 7.77 18.11 -11.41
CA GLY A 91 8.99 17.54 -10.82
C GLY A 91 8.86 17.11 -9.35
N ALA A 92 7.70 17.28 -8.70
CA ALA A 92 7.43 16.59 -7.44
C ALA A 92 7.46 15.07 -7.66
N PRO A 93 8.01 14.29 -6.68
CA PRO A 93 8.01 12.84 -6.79
C PRO A 93 6.60 12.29 -6.98
N TRP A 94 6.43 11.39 -7.92
CA TRP A 94 5.12 10.78 -8.21
C TRP A 94 4.74 9.68 -7.22
N VAL A 95 5.75 9.01 -6.59
CA VAL A 95 5.56 8.01 -5.52
C VAL A 95 6.33 8.41 -4.26
N PRO A 96 5.92 7.93 -3.08
CA PRO A 96 6.62 8.18 -1.82
C PRO A 96 7.93 7.37 -1.74
N THR A 97 9.08 8.03 -1.92
CA THR A 97 10.42 7.43 -1.82
C THR A 97 11.05 7.58 -0.44
N VAL A 98 10.33 8.18 0.50
CA VAL A 98 10.78 8.43 1.89
C VAL A 98 10.18 7.41 2.86
N ARG A 99 10.72 7.38 4.09
CA ARG A 99 10.17 6.56 5.19
C ARG A 99 8.67 6.82 5.39
N PRO A 100 7.92 5.77 5.84
CA PRO A 100 8.34 4.43 6.24
C PRO A 100 8.63 3.50 5.05
N ASP A 101 9.46 2.49 5.30
CA ASP A 101 9.83 1.45 4.33
C ASP A 101 8.62 0.55 4.03
N ALA A 102 8.44 0.14 2.78
CA ALA A 102 7.32 -0.71 2.37
C ALA A 102 7.27 -2.03 3.16
N THR A 103 8.41 -2.69 3.34
CA THR A 103 8.53 -3.94 4.10
C THR A 103 8.15 -3.80 5.57
N LYS A 104 8.41 -2.63 6.20
CA LYS A 104 7.99 -2.39 7.59
C LYS A 104 6.50 -2.09 7.71
N LEU A 105 5.90 -1.48 6.70
CA LEU A 105 4.45 -1.30 6.60
C LEU A 105 3.78 -2.66 6.38
N LEU A 106 4.29 -3.46 5.45
CA LEU A 106 3.85 -4.81 5.18
C LEU A 106 3.82 -5.63 6.47
N ARG A 107 4.96 -5.77 7.15
CA ARG A 107 5.07 -6.55 8.37
C ARG A 107 4.07 -6.14 9.45
N SER A 108 3.84 -4.83 9.63
CA SER A 108 2.83 -4.34 10.58
C SER A 108 1.42 -4.76 10.20
N THR A 109 1.14 -4.84 8.91
CA THR A 109 -0.18 -5.21 8.37
C THR A 109 -0.37 -6.72 8.45
N GLU A 110 0.62 -7.53 8.07
CA GLU A 110 0.59 -8.99 8.22
C GLU A 110 0.38 -9.41 9.67
N ASP A 111 1.19 -8.86 10.60
CA ASP A 111 1.02 -9.10 12.04
C ASP A 111 -0.41 -8.79 12.55
N ALA A 112 -1.17 -7.94 11.86
CA ALA A 112 -2.54 -7.62 12.22
C ALA A 112 -3.57 -8.54 11.57
N LEU A 113 -3.23 -9.21 10.47
CA LEU A 113 -4.09 -10.11 9.70
C LEU A 113 -3.94 -11.56 10.12
N THR A 114 -2.78 -11.93 10.67
CA THR A 114 -2.51 -13.25 11.24
C THR A 114 -3.51 -13.60 12.34
N GLY A 115 -4.13 -14.76 12.25
CA GLY A 115 -5.21 -15.22 13.13
C GLY A 115 -6.59 -14.62 12.81
N ILE A 116 -6.70 -13.79 11.76
CA ILE A 116 -7.97 -13.20 11.28
C ILE A 116 -8.25 -13.67 9.85
N VAL A 117 -7.34 -13.40 8.92
CA VAL A 117 -7.49 -13.76 7.50
C VAL A 117 -6.81 -15.08 7.18
N TRP A 118 -5.70 -15.37 7.82
CA TRP A 118 -4.95 -16.64 7.75
C TRP A 118 -4.41 -17.04 9.12
N SER A 119 -3.99 -18.29 9.26
CA SER A 119 -3.50 -18.80 10.55
C SER A 119 -2.02 -18.50 10.79
N ASP A 120 -1.20 -18.52 9.73
CA ASP A 120 0.25 -18.35 9.79
C ASP A 120 0.74 -17.60 8.55
N ASP A 121 1.68 -16.70 8.72
CA ASP A 121 2.29 -15.90 7.63
C ASP A 121 3.00 -16.79 6.59
N ALA A 122 3.44 -18.00 6.99
CA ALA A 122 4.00 -19.00 6.08
C ALA A 122 3.01 -19.48 4.99
N GLN A 123 1.70 -19.22 5.15
CA GLN A 123 0.68 -19.51 4.14
C GLN A 123 0.72 -18.55 2.95
N ILE A 124 1.39 -17.40 3.09
CA ILE A 124 1.54 -16.41 2.03
C ILE A 124 2.72 -16.83 1.14
N VAL A 125 2.42 -17.22 -0.08
CA VAL A 125 3.43 -17.68 -1.07
C VAL A 125 3.78 -16.60 -2.09
N GLU A 126 2.95 -15.56 -2.21
CA GLU A 126 3.17 -14.44 -3.09
C GLU A 126 2.78 -13.13 -2.42
N GLN A 127 3.60 -12.09 -2.63
CA GLN A 127 3.35 -10.75 -2.08
C GLN A 127 3.61 -9.69 -3.12
N TYR A 128 2.64 -8.78 -3.27
CA TYR A 128 2.83 -7.54 -4.00
C TYR A 128 2.57 -6.35 -3.09
N VAL A 129 3.55 -5.46 -2.97
CA VAL A 129 3.49 -4.32 -2.06
C VAL A 129 3.97 -3.06 -2.75
N CYS A 130 3.14 -2.03 -2.75
CA CYS A 130 3.52 -0.72 -3.27
C CYS A 130 3.13 0.41 -2.31
N LYS A 131 3.73 1.58 -2.54
CA LYS A 131 3.36 2.84 -1.89
C LYS A 131 2.95 3.84 -2.95
N ALA A 132 1.80 4.46 -2.77
CA ALA A 132 1.32 5.56 -3.58
C ALA A 132 1.02 6.79 -2.71
N TYR A 133 0.91 7.97 -3.31
CA TYR A 133 0.32 9.10 -2.62
C TYR A 133 -1.21 9.01 -2.70
N ALA A 134 -1.89 9.32 -1.60
CA ALA A 134 -3.34 9.43 -1.58
C ALA A 134 -3.78 10.56 -2.54
N SER A 135 -4.61 10.24 -3.52
CA SER A 135 -5.13 11.20 -4.51
C SER A 135 -6.16 12.15 -3.91
N ASP A 136 -7.01 11.62 -3.05
CA ASP A 136 -8.10 12.33 -2.35
C ASP A 136 -7.74 12.79 -0.93
N GLY A 137 -6.47 12.64 -0.55
CA GLY A 137 -6.00 12.90 0.81
C GLY A 137 -6.37 11.81 1.82
N ALA A 138 -7.13 10.79 1.44
CA ALA A 138 -7.51 9.67 2.30
C ALA A 138 -6.37 8.65 2.42
N THR A 139 -5.53 8.82 3.45
CA THR A 139 -4.45 7.88 3.75
C THR A 139 -4.99 6.53 4.23
N GLY A 140 -4.25 5.45 3.97
CA GLY A 140 -4.66 4.12 4.37
C GLY A 140 -3.93 3.01 3.64
N ALA A 141 -4.61 1.89 3.48
CA ALA A 141 -4.17 0.81 2.62
C ALA A 141 -5.36 0.14 1.95
N ARG A 142 -5.15 -0.34 0.74
CA ARG A 142 -6.00 -1.32 0.08
C ARG A 142 -5.32 -2.67 0.23
N VAL A 143 -6.06 -3.65 0.70
CA VAL A 143 -5.58 -5.02 0.93
C VAL A 143 -6.44 -5.98 0.14
N THR A 144 -5.81 -6.89 -0.60
CA THR A 144 -6.49 -8.00 -1.27
C THR A 144 -5.74 -9.29 -0.97
N VAL A 145 -6.46 -10.30 -0.54
CA VAL A 145 -5.96 -11.65 -0.28
C VAL A 145 -6.77 -12.62 -1.10
N PHE A 146 -6.12 -13.57 -1.75
CA PHE A 146 -6.80 -14.61 -2.51
C PHE A 146 -6.06 -15.96 -2.42
N THR A 147 -6.79 -17.05 -2.66
CA THR A 147 -6.21 -18.38 -2.71
C THR A 147 -5.52 -18.63 -4.04
N VAL A 148 -4.31 -19.21 -4.01
CA VAL A 148 -3.53 -19.60 -5.19
C VAL A 148 -3.81 -21.07 -5.50
N GLN A 149 -4.38 -21.41 -6.66
CA GLN A 149 -4.90 -22.75 -6.91
C GLN A 149 -4.02 -23.67 -7.78
N SER A 150 -3.10 -23.12 -8.57
CA SER A 150 -2.19 -23.93 -9.41
C SER A 150 -0.99 -23.13 -9.93
N LYS A 151 0.00 -23.83 -10.56
CA LYS A 151 1.10 -23.16 -11.27
C LYS A 151 0.62 -22.23 -12.40
N ASN A 152 -0.57 -22.49 -12.95
CA ASN A 152 -1.20 -21.63 -13.95
C ASN A 152 -1.94 -20.46 -13.32
N ALA A 153 -2.02 -20.39 -11.99
CA ALA A 153 -2.54 -19.22 -11.27
C ALA A 153 -1.68 -17.96 -11.50
N ILE A 154 -0.42 -18.12 -11.95
CA ILE A 154 0.41 -17.00 -12.38
C ILE A 154 -0.23 -16.25 -13.56
N ASP A 155 -0.85 -16.95 -14.51
CA ASP A 155 -1.55 -16.32 -15.65
C ASP A 155 -2.92 -15.74 -15.24
N GLN A 156 -3.64 -16.43 -14.34
CA GLN A 156 -4.86 -15.90 -13.71
C GLN A 156 -4.54 -14.74 -12.75
N ASP A 157 -3.35 -14.75 -12.18
CA ASP A 157 -2.85 -13.72 -11.31
C ASP A 157 -2.51 -12.42 -12.06
N GLU A 158 -2.10 -12.49 -13.33
CA GLU A 158 -1.95 -11.32 -14.19
C GLU A 158 -3.30 -10.58 -14.37
N GLU A 159 -4.40 -11.32 -14.50
CA GLU A 159 -5.75 -10.76 -14.56
C GLU A 159 -6.16 -10.15 -13.19
N ALA A 160 -5.85 -10.81 -12.08
CA ALA A 160 -6.05 -10.29 -10.73
C ALA A 160 -5.14 -9.07 -10.44
N ARG A 161 -3.90 -9.08 -10.93
CA ARG A 161 -3.00 -7.93 -10.92
C ARG A 161 -3.55 -6.79 -11.76
N GLN A 162 -3.97 -7.06 -12.98
CA GLN A 162 -4.58 -6.04 -13.87
C GLN A 162 -5.85 -5.50 -13.25
N ALA A 163 -6.70 -6.32 -12.65
CA ALA A 163 -7.89 -5.89 -11.92
C ALA A 163 -7.53 -5.07 -10.66
N PHE A 164 -6.46 -5.44 -9.94
CA PHE A 164 -5.96 -4.65 -8.82
C PHE A 164 -5.45 -3.27 -9.29
N TYR A 165 -4.73 -3.22 -10.40
CA TYR A 165 -4.26 -1.98 -11.01
C TYR A 165 -5.36 -1.18 -11.69
N ALA A 166 -6.31 -1.83 -12.36
CA ALA A 166 -7.41 -1.17 -13.06
C ALA A 166 -8.41 -0.51 -12.10
N ASP A 167 -8.60 -1.14 -10.93
CA ASP A 167 -9.47 -0.63 -9.87
C ASP A 167 -8.70 0.24 -8.84
N THR A 168 -7.37 0.26 -8.93
CA THR A 168 -6.55 1.32 -8.36
C THR A 168 -6.85 2.55 -9.19
N PRO A 169 -7.35 3.68 -8.60
CA PRO A 169 -7.54 4.90 -9.37
C PRO A 169 -6.24 5.14 -10.12
N SER A 170 -6.32 4.99 -11.42
CA SER A 170 -5.17 4.99 -12.30
C SER A 170 -4.30 6.14 -11.90
N PHE A 171 -3.03 5.88 -11.75
CA PHE A 171 -1.98 6.87 -11.96
C PHE A 171 -2.58 7.94 -12.83
N ASP A 172 -2.86 9.08 -12.21
CA ASP A 172 -3.67 10.11 -12.82
C ASP A 172 -3.11 10.40 -14.21
N GLN A 173 -3.82 10.00 -15.25
CA GLN A 173 -3.46 10.31 -16.65
C GLN A 173 -3.30 11.81 -16.84
N SER A 174 -3.83 12.63 -15.91
CA SER A 174 -3.59 14.07 -15.83
C SER A 174 -2.11 14.39 -15.61
N ASP A 175 -1.36 13.59 -14.82
CA ASP A 175 0.09 13.78 -14.63
C ASP A 175 0.89 13.47 -15.92
N GLU A 176 0.40 12.59 -16.78
CA GLU A 176 1.05 12.25 -18.04
C GLU A 176 0.74 13.30 -19.11
N VAL A 177 -0.49 13.80 -19.15
CA VAL A 177 -0.91 14.94 -20.00
C VAL A 177 -0.15 16.21 -19.60
N ASP A 178 -0.03 16.51 -18.30
CA ASP A 178 0.73 17.65 -17.78
C ASP A 178 2.23 17.53 -18.10
N ARG A 179 2.81 16.34 -18.09
CA ARG A 179 4.21 16.09 -18.50
C ARG A 179 4.41 16.35 -20.00
N ALA A 180 3.48 15.89 -20.84
CA ALA A 180 3.54 16.11 -22.27
C ALA A 180 3.40 17.60 -22.61
N GLU A 181 2.52 18.31 -21.93
CA GLU A 181 2.31 19.76 -22.10
C GLU A 181 3.51 20.56 -21.58
N LEU A 182 4.11 20.18 -20.45
CA LEU A 182 5.33 20.80 -19.93
C LEU A 182 6.52 20.58 -20.85
N ALA A 183 6.65 19.39 -21.45
CA ALA A 183 7.68 19.10 -22.45
C ALA A 183 7.51 19.97 -23.70
N ARG A 184 6.26 20.15 -24.19
CA ARG A 184 5.93 21.05 -25.31
C ARG A 184 6.27 22.51 -24.99
N ARG A 185 5.94 23.00 -23.80
CA ARG A 185 6.26 24.38 -23.36
C ARG A 185 7.76 24.60 -23.21
N LYS A 186 8.54 23.62 -22.72
CA LYS A 186 10.01 23.70 -22.67
C LYS A 186 10.64 23.72 -24.06
N SER A 187 10.11 22.93 -25.00
CA SER A 187 10.57 22.91 -26.38
C SER A 187 10.27 24.25 -27.08
N ALA A 188 9.07 24.78 -26.89
CA ALA A 188 8.67 26.08 -27.47
C ALA A 188 9.54 27.23 -26.96
N ARG A 189 9.90 27.26 -25.65
CA ARG A 189 10.81 28.27 -25.08
C ARG A 189 12.25 28.17 -25.63
N LYS A 190 12.74 26.94 -25.86
CA LYS A 190 14.06 26.75 -26.49
C LYS A 190 14.12 27.26 -27.92
N HIS A 191 13.05 27.08 -28.68
CA HIS A 191 12.98 27.58 -30.07
C HIS A 191 12.79 29.09 -30.15
N SER A 192 12.16 29.74 -29.17
CA SER A 192 12.04 31.20 -29.07
C SER A 192 13.37 31.86 -28.70
N ALA A 193 14.13 31.26 -27.77
CA ALA A 193 15.44 31.80 -27.35
C ALA A 193 16.56 31.59 -28.38
N ALA A 194 16.39 30.73 -29.36
CA ALA A 194 17.34 30.50 -30.45
C ALA A 194 17.11 31.41 -31.67
N ARG A 195 16.07 32.25 -31.64
CA ARG A 195 15.73 33.22 -32.71
C ARG A 195 15.93 34.69 -32.32
N SER A 196 16.45 34.96 -31.11
CA SER A 196 16.87 36.26 -30.60
C SER A 196 18.40 36.36 -30.57
#